data_07851a348dee9156e3e7aa50f5b8d6a3
#
_entry.id   07851a348dee9156e3e7aa50f5b8d6a3
#
_cell.length_a   1.000
_cell.length_b   1.000
_cell.length_c   1.000
_cell.angle_alpha   90.00
_cell.angle_beta   90.00
_cell.angle_gamma   90.00
#
_symmetry.space_group_name_H-M   'P 1'
#
loop_
_entity.id
_entity.type
_entity.pdbx_description
1 polymer ?
#
loop_
_entity_poly.entity_id
_entity_poly.type
_entity_poly.pdbx_seq_one_letter_code
_entity_poly.pdbx_strand_id
1 'polypeptide(L)'
;MILKVQGGQLMREDRVGMQEQFWVKMNGEQLPLFLKEMSQASFRETEAIAFVCIGTDRSTGDALGPLVGSALKEAGYPFVIGTLEAPCDASNMVVRLSEIPQGSVVIAIDACLGQKQSVGLYQISNQPLLPGKSVGKRLPPVGDYTIAAMVNADGPKQYAILQTTSLHRVLAMAREVTDAIKHAFPIKGIQNDMMIQI
;
A
#
# COMPACT_ATOMS: atom_id res chain seq x y z
N MET A 1 -20.98 3.78 -7.23
CA MET A 1 -20.26 4.90 -7.85
C MET A 1 -19.10 4.27 -8.62
N ILE A 2 -19.10 4.37 -9.95
CA ILE A 2 -18.06 3.75 -10.79
C ILE A 2 -16.98 4.82 -11.03
N LEU A 3 -15.73 4.50 -10.68
CA LEU A 3 -14.59 5.31 -11.05
C LEU A 3 -14.07 4.85 -12.42
N LYS A 4 -14.28 5.63 -13.46
CA LYS A 4 -13.64 5.42 -14.76
C LYS A 4 -12.41 6.31 -14.88
N VAL A 5 -11.29 5.72 -15.22
CA VAL A 5 -10.08 6.45 -15.56
C VAL A 5 -10.04 6.65 -17.07
N GLN A 6 -10.25 7.87 -17.52
CA GLN A 6 -10.06 8.27 -18.91
C GLN A 6 -9.06 9.42 -18.94
N GLY A 7 -7.92 9.21 -19.62
CA GLY A 7 -6.88 10.26 -19.73
C GLY A 7 -6.21 10.69 -18.43
N GLY A 8 -6.19 9.83 -17.39
CA GLY A 8 -5.57 10.13 -16.09
C GLY A 8 -6.48 10.88 -15.09
N GLN A 9 -7.75 11.12 -15.42
CA GLN A 9 -8.73 11.71 -14.50
C GLN A 9 -9.80 10.71 -14.08
N LEU A 10 -10.14 10.71 -12.78
CA LEU A 10 -11.24 9.94 -12.20
C LEU A 10 -12.58 10.62 -12.50
N MET A 11 -13.48 9.93 -13.19
CA MET A 11 -14.83 10.39 -13.45
C MET A 11 -15.84 9.68 -12.56
N ARG A 12 -16.79 10.42 -11.98
CA ARG A 12 -17.89 9.89 -11.17
C ARG A 12 -19.04 9.45 -12.07
N GLU A 13 -19.44 8.21 -12.01
CA GLU A 13 -20.76 7.76 -12.45
C GLU A 13 -21.53 7.14 -11.28
N ASP A 14 -22.76 7.62 -11.06
CA ASP A 14 -23.66 7.12 -10.02
C ASP A 14 -24.26 5.77 -10.45
N ARG A 15 -23.78 4.68 -9.87
CA ARG A 15 -24.48 3.39 -9.88
C ARG A 15 -24.35 2.68 -8.54
N VAL A 16 -25.50 2.31 -8.01
CA VAL A 16 -25.66 1.42 -6.87
C VAL A 16 -25.30 -0.01 -7.30
N GLY A 17 -24.31 -0.61 -6.64
CA GLY A 17 -24.03 -2.04 -6.67
C GLY A 17 -23.01 -2.52 -7.70
N MET A 18 -21.84 -2.87 -7.23
CA MET A 18 -20.60 -3.40 -7.81
C MET A 18 -19.64 -2.30 -8.28
N GLN A 19 -18.65 -2.00 -7.47
CA GLN A 19 -17.50 -1.20 -7.92
C GLN A 19 -16.82 -1.97 -9.06
N GLU A 20 -16.73 -1.33 -10.24
CA GLU A 20 -15.97 -1.89 -11.36
C GLU A 20 -14.51 -2.13 -10.90
N GLN A 21 -13.97 -3.32 -11.20
CA GLN A 21 -12.59 -3.64 -10.87
C GLN A 21 -11.66 -2.70 -11.61
N PHE A 22 -10.73 -2.08 -10.88
CA PHE A 22 -9.71 -1.25 -11.50
C PHE A 22 -8.31 -1.66 -11.02
N TRP A 23 -7.34 -1.43 -11.86
CA TRP A 23 -5.96 -1.28 -11.47
C TRP A 23 -5.31 -0.20 -12.36
N VAL A 24 -4.52 0.66 -11.75
CA VAL A 24 -3.85 1.76 -12.44
C VAL A 24 -2.39 1.82 -12.04
N LYS A 25 -1.53 2.17 -13.00
CA LYS A 25 -0.12 2.44 -12.74
C LYS A 25 0.10 3.95 -12.74
N MET A 26 0.90 4.43 -11.79
CA MET A 26 1.22 5.84 -11.65
C MET A 26 2.60 6.05 -11.03
N ASN A 27 3.12 7.26 -11.13
CA ASN A 27 4.33 7.68 -10.43
C ASN A 27 4.00 8.20 -9.02
N GLY A 28 5.04 8.48 -8.20
CA GLY A 28 4.89 8.96 -6.83
C GLY A 28 4.19 10.33 -6.72
N GLU A 29 4.35 11.22 -7.69
CA GLU A 29 3.71 12.54 -7.69
C GLU A 29 2.18 12.47 -7.81
N GLN A 30 1.68 11.47 -8.52
CA GLN A 30 0.24 11.26 -8.74
C GLN A 30 -0.42 10.53 -7.56
N LEU A 31 0.36 9.79 -6.77
CA LEU A 31 -0.13 8.90 -5.72
C LEU A 31 -0.97 9.60 -4.64
N PRO A 32 -0.55 10.77 -4.07
CA PRO A 32 -1.31 11.43 -3.02
C PRO A 32 -2.70 11.87 -3.47
N LEU A 33 -2.82 12.47 -4.65
CA LEU A 33 -4.10 12.92 -5.17
C LEU A 33 -5.01 11.74 -5.49
N PHE A 34 -4.48 10.70 -6.14
CA PHE A 34 -5.24 9.51 -6.48
C PHE A 34 -5.78 8.80 -5.22
N LEU A 35 -4.94 8.57 -4.20
CA LEU A 35 -5.38 7.95 -2.94
C LEU A 35 -6.42 8.81 -2.21
N LYS A 36 -6.30 10.13 -2.26
CA LYS A 36 -7.29 11.04 -1.68
C LYS A 36 -8.65 10.94 -2.40
N GLU A 37 -8.67 10.96 -3.72
CA GLU A 37 -9.90 10.79 -4.50
C GLU A 37 -10.51 9.41 -4.26
N MET A 38 -9.70 8.35 -4.23
CA MET A 38 -10.12 6.99 -3.89
C MET A 38 -10.73 6.95 -2.48
N SER A 39 -10.09 7.58 -1.49
CA SER A 39 -10.60 7.61 -0.11
C SER A 39 -11.97 8.27 -0.01
N GLN A 40 -12.15 9.41 -0.65
CA GLN A 40 -13.42 10.14 -0.66
C GLN A 40 -14.55 9.40 -1.40
N ALA A 41 -14.18 8.62 -2.41
CA ALA A 41 -15.15 7.89 -3.23
C ALA A 41 -15.57 6.55 -2.63
N SER A 42 -14.69 5.88 -1.89
CA SER A 42 -14.84 4.46 -1.55
C SER A 42 -14.97 4.19 -0.05
N PHE A 43 -14.53 5.11 0.82
CA PHE A 43 -14.53 4.90 2.27
C PHE A 43 -15.55 5.77 2.97
N ARG A 44 -16.21 5.22 3.99
CA ARG A 44 -17.08 5.99 4.89
C ARG A 44 -16.23 6.54 6.04
N GLU A 45 -16.58 7.71 6.56
CA GLU A 45 -15.86 8.32 7.69
C GLU A 45 -15.81 7.48 8.97
N THR A 46 -16.74 6.54 9.10
CA THR A 46 -16.87 5.64 10.25
C THR A 46 -16.14 4.32 10.09
N GLU A 47 -15.61 4.02 8.92
CA GLU A 47 -14.91 2.74 8.67
C GLU A 47 -13.50 2.80 9.25
N ALA A 48 -13.14 1.77 10.02
CA ALA A 48 -11.76 1.56 10.45
C ALA A 48 -10.93 1.12 9.24
N ILE A 49 -9.76 1.74 9.06
CA ILE A 49 -8.82 1.38 7.99
C ILE A 49 -7.63 0.68 8.63
N ALA A 50 -7.31 -0.51 8.14
CA ALA A 50 -6.13 -1.27 8.51
C ALA A 50 -5.13 -1.29 7.35
N PHE A 51 -3.87 -1.00 7.65
CA PHE A 51 -2.76 -1.08 6.69
C PHE A 51 -1.99 -2.37 6.92
N VAL A 52 -1.94 -3.23 5.91
CA VAL A 52 -1.17 -4.48 5.93
C VAL A 52 0.06 -4.31 5.05
N CYS A 53 1.18 -4.05 5.69
CA CYS A 53 2.48 -3.79 5.06
C CYS A 53 3.27 -5.10 4.98
N ILE A 54 3.25 -5.72 3.79
CA ILE A 54 3.81 -7.05 3.58
C ILE A 54 5.31 -6.93 3.25
N GLY A 55 6.10 -7.83 3.82
CA GLY A 55 7.53 -7.94 3.52
C GLY A 55 8.40 -8.28 4.72
N THR A 56 9.71 -8.13 4.55
CA THR A 56 10.73 -8.43 5.55
C THR A 56 11.95 -7.53 5.37
N ASP A 57 12.60 -7.17 6.46
CA ASP A 57 13.86 -6.40 6.48
C ASP A 57 15.09 -7.22 6.03
N ARG A 58 14.95 -8.56 5.91
CA ARG A 58 16.00 -9.48 5.47
C ARG A 58 16.26 -9.47 3.96
N SER A 59 15.47 -8.72 3.21
CA SER A 59 15.59 -8.53 1.76
C SER A 59 15.30 -7.07 1.45
N THR A 60 16.24 -6.39 0.80
CA THR A 60 16.14 -4.93 0.60
C THR A 60 14.87 -4.53 -0.15
N GLY A 61 14.52 -5.24 -1.22
CA GLY A 61 13.29 -4.96 -1.99
C GLY A 61 12.04 -5.15 -1.14
N ASP A 62 12.00 -6.25 -0.38
CA ASP A 62 10.87 -6.62 0.46
C ASP A 62 10.74 -5.75 1.72
N ALA A 63 11.75 -4.92 2.03
CA ALA A 63 11.70 -4.02 3.17
C ALA A 63 10.74 -2.83 2.97
N LEU A 64 10.23 -2.59 1.77
CA LEU A 64 9.32 -1.48 1.47
C LEU A 64 8.08 -1.51 2.38
N GLY A 65 7.38 -2.64 2.45
CA GLY A 65 6.21 -2.79 3.33
C GLY A 65 6.53 -2.47 4.78
N PRO A 66 7.49 -3.16 5.43
CA PRO A 66 7.91 -2.87 6.79
C PRO A 66 8.35 -1.42 7.06
N LEU A 67 9.00 -0.76 6.10
CA LEU A 67 9.37 0.66 6.21
C LEU A 67 8.13 1.56 6.24
N VAL A 68 7.17 1.34 5.34
CA VAL A 68 5.89 2.07 5.34
C VAL A 68 5.15 1.82 6.64
N GLY A 69 5.04 0.56 7.07
CA GLY A 69 4.33 0.18 8.29
C GLY A 69 4.93 0.84 9.54
N SER A 70 6.26 0.87 9.67
CA SER A 70 6.93 1.58 10.77
C SER A 70 6.61 3.07 10.77
N ALA A 71 6.70 3.72 9.61
CA ALA A 71 6.44 5.15 9.49
C ALA A 71 4.96 5.50 9.75
N LEU A 72 4.01 4.64 9.37
CA LEU A 72 2.59 4.80 9.69
C LEU A 72 2.33 4.59 11.19
N LYS A 73 2.95 3.59 11.82
CA LYS A 73 2.85 3.35 13.27
C LYS A 73 3.40 4.54 14.06
N GLU A 74 4.57 5.05 13.69
CA GLU A 74 5.17 6.26 14.28
C GLU A 74 4.27 7.50 14.11
N ALA A 75 3.56 7.60 12.98
CA ALA A 75 2.58 8.66 12.73
C ALA A 75 1.27 8.48 13.52
N GLY A 76 1.09 7.40 14.29
CA GLY A 76 -0.07 7.16 15.15
C GLY A 76 -1.25 6.45 14.48
N TYR A 77 -1.08 5.82 13.32
CA TYR A 77 -2.14 5.01 12.72
C TYR A 77 -2.45 3.79 13.62
N PRO A 78 -3.73 3.57 13.98
CA PRO A 78 -4.07 2.60 15.03
C PRO A 78 -3.95 1.14 14.57
N PHE A 79 -4.21 0.85 13.30
CA PHE A 79 -4.24 -0.51 12.78
C PHE A 79 -3.21 -0.69 11.66
N VAL A 80 -1.98 -1.00 12.06
CA VAL A 80 -0.86 -1.23 11.16
C VAL A 80 -0.25 -2.60 11.45
N ILE A 81 -0.27 -3.49 10.47
CA ILE A 81 0.33 -4.81 10.49
C ILE A 81 1.57 -4.81 9.59
N GLY A 82 2.70 -5.28 10.09
CA GLY A 82 3.95 -5.37 9.33
C GLY A 82 4.81 -4.10 9.44
N THR A 83 5.63 -4.06 10.47
CA THR A 83 6.65 -3.02 10.70
C THR A 83 8.04 -3.65 10.63
N LEU A 84 9.11 -2.84 10.69
CA LEU A 84 10.49 -3.35 10.80
C LEU A 84 10.70 -4.17 12.07
N GLU A 85 10.08 -3.76 13.19
CA GLU A 85 10.15 -4.49 14.46
C GLU A 85 9.36 -5.79 14.44
N ALA A 86 8.22 -5.82 13.75
CA ALA A 86 7.31 -6.96 13.66
C ALA A 86 6.82 -7.15 12.21
N PRO A 87 7.66 -7.69 11.32
CA PRO A 87 7.33 -7.86 9.90
C PRO A 87 6.13 -8.81 9.69
N CYS A 88 5.43 -8.61 8.57
CA CYS A 88 4.38 -9.50 8.09
C CYS A 88 4.86 -10.15 6.79
N ASP A 89 5.35 -11.36 6.88
CA ASP A 89 5.90 -12.10 5.74
C ASP A 89 5.20 -13.45 5.51
N ALA A 90 5.63 -14.17 4.51
CA ALA A 90 5.06 -15.47 4.13
C ALA A 90 5.10 -16.56 5.23
N SER A 91 5.83 -16.35 6.32
CA SER A 91 5.95 -17.34 7.42
C SER A 91 4.90 -17.10 8.52
N ASN A 92 4.44 -15.87 8.71
CA ASN A 92 3.56 -15.47 9.80
C ASN A 92 2.27 -14.77 9.37
N MET A 93 2.09 -14.50 8.09
CA MET A 93 0.99 -13.69 7.54
C MET A 93 -0.39 -14.10 8.04
N VAL A 94 -0.72 -15.40 8.06
CA VAL A 94 -2.04 -15.89 8.49
C VAL A 94 -2.34 -15.47 9.93
N VAL A 95 -1.34 -15.56 10.81
CA VAL A 95 -1.46 -15.16 12.22
C VAL A 95 -1.59 -13.63 12.31
N ARG A 96 -0.73 -12.91 11.58
CA ARG A 96 -0.76 -11.43 11.62
C ARG A 96 -2.05 -10.84 11.09
N LEU A 97 -2.66 -11.43 10.06
CA LEU A 97 -3.95 -11.00 9.52
C LEU A 97 -5.11 -11.16 10.53
N SER A 98 -5.00 -12.10 11.49
CA SER A 98 -6.02 -12.24 12.54
C SER A 98 -6.03 -11.10 13.57
N GLU A 99 -5.01 -10.24 13.57
CA GLU A 99 -4.92 -9.04 14.42
C GLU A 99 -5.74 -7.86 13.87
N ILE A 100 -6.25 -7.96 12.63
CA ILE A 100 -7.04 -6.91 11.99
C ILE A 100 -8.43 -6.87 12.64
N PRO A 101 -8.90 -5.68 13.09
CA PRO A 101 -10.24 -5.56 13.64
C PRO A 101 -11.30 -5.95 12.61
N GLN A 102 -12.28 -6.71 13.04
CA GLN A 102 -13.37 -7.17 12.16
C GLN A 102 -14.15 -5.97 11.58
N GLY A 103 -14.43 -6.00 10.29
CA GLY A 103 -15.14 -4.92 9.59
C GLY A 103 -14.25 -3.75 9.17
N SER A 104 -12.92 -3.84 9.37
CA SER A 104 -11.99 -2.85 8.81
C SER A 104 -11.89 -2.98 7.29
N VAL A 105 -11.76 -1.85 6.61
CA VAL A 105 -11.27 -1.82 5.23
C VAL A 105 -9.76 -1.98 5.25
N VAL A 106 -9.25 -2.94 4.48
CA VAL A 106 -7.85 -3.33 4.49
C VAL A 106 -7.14 -2.83 3.24
N ILE A 107 -6.09 -2.03 3.43
CA ILE A 107 -5.18 -1.62 2.34
C ILE A 107 -3.90 -2.42 2.47
N ALA A 108 -3.64 -3.31 1.50
CA ALA A 108 -2.41 -4.10 1.43
C ALA A 108 -1.32 -3.32 0.69
N ILE A 109 -0.11 -3.31 1.26
CA ILE A 109 1.07 -2.62 0.71
C ILE A 109 2.18 -3.64 0.57
N ASP A 110 2.75 -3.75 -0.64
CA ASP A 110 3.81 -4.72 -0.92
C ASP A 110 4.78 -4.19 -1.98
N ALA A 111 5.99 -4.72 -1.96
CA ALA A 111 6.95 -4.56 -3.04
C ALA A 111 6.72 -5.61 -4.13
N CYS A 112 6.89 -5.23 -5.38
CA CYS A 112 6.83 -6.18 -6.47
C CYS A 112 7.92 -5.95 -7.51
N LEU A 113 8.13 -6.95 -8.35
CA LEU A 113 8.93 -6.84 -9.56
C LEU A 113 8.00 -6.55 -10.74
N GLY A 114 8.48 -5.76 -11.70
CA GLY A 114 7.71 -5.39 -12.87
C GLY A 114 8.55 -5.33 -14.14
N GLN A 115 7.94 -4.91 -15.24
CA GLN A 115 8.71 -4.63 -16.45
C GLN A 115 9.70 -3.50 -16.20
N LYS A 116 10.86 -3.51 -16.91
CA LYS A 116 11.95 -2.55 -16.70
C LYS A 116 11.47 -1.09 -16.74
N GLN A 117 10.56 -0.74 -17.64
CA GLN A 117 9.98 0.59 -17.76
C GLN A 117 8.97 0.95 -16.66
N SER A 118 8.54 -0.02 -15.87
CA SER A 118 7.62 0.18 -14.72
C SER A 118 8.35 0.29 -13.38
N VAL A 119 9.66 0.16 -13.35
CA VAL A 119 10.43 0.29 -12.10
C VAL A 119 10.32 1.73 -11.58
N GLY A 120 9.97 1.86 -10.30
CA GLY A 120 9.69 3.17 -9.68
C GLY A 120 8.23 3.62 -9.77
N LEU A 121 7.36 2.86 -10.45
CA LEU A 121 5.92 3.11 -10.49
C LEU A 121 5.19 2.33 -9.40
N TYR A 122 3.96 2.77 -9.12
CA TYR A 122 3.00 2.12 -8.22
C TYR A 122 1.82 1.58 -9.01
N GLN A 123 1.33 0.41 -8.61
CA GLN A 123 0.07 -0.14 -9.09
C GLN A 123 -0.94 -0.11 -7.96
N ILE A 124 -2.05 0.60 -8.18
CA ILE A 124 -3.15 0.69 -7.23
C ILE A 124 -4.33 -0.09 -7.78
N SER A 125 -5.00 -0.85 -6.90
CA SER A 125 -6.14 -1.68 -7.28
C SER A 125 -7.17 -1.75 -6.14
N ASN A 126 -8.45 -1.92 -6.50
CA ASN A 126 -9.53 -2.35 -5.59
C ASN A 126 -9.70 -3.87 -5.59
N GLN A 127 -8.63 -4.59 -5.78
CA GLN A 127 -8.56 -6.04 -5.70
C GLN A 127 -7.55 -6.46 -4.64
N PRO A 128 -7.76 -7.61 -3.97
CA PRO A 128 -6.81 -8.12 -3.00
C PRO A 128 -5.46 -8.43 -3.64
N LEU A 129 -4.42 -8.18 -2.88
CA LEU A 129 -3.07 -8.61 -3.22
C LEU A 129 -2.95 -10.14 -3.11
N LEU A 130 -2.22 -10.75 -4.05
CA LEU A 130 -1.88 -12.17 -4.02
C LEU A 130 -0.38 -12.31 -3.66
N PRO A 131 -0.03 -12.38 -2.37
CA PRO A 131 1.36 -12.40 -1.94
C PRO A 131 2.03 -13.77 -2.20
N GLY A 132 3.35 -13.82 -2.09
CA GLY A 132 4.12 -15.08 -2.09
C GLY A 132 4.57 -15.58 -3.46
N LYS A 133 4.32 -14.88 -4.56
CA LYS A 133 4.79 -15.28 -5.90
C LYS A 133 6.32 -15.45 -5.96
N SER A 134 7.06 -14.51 -5.38
CA SER A 134 8.53 -14.52 -5.37
C SER A 134 9.15 -15.67 -4.55
N VAL A 135 8.38 -16.23 -3.60
CA VAL A 135 8.80 -17.33 -2.73
C VAL A 135 8.10 -18.65 -3.04
N GLY A 136 7.29 -18.72 -4.10
CA GLY A 136 6.59 -19.93 -4.55
C GLY A 136 5.54 -20.46 -3.57
N LYS A 137 5.06 -19.65 -2.63
CA LYS A 137 4.02 -20.01 -1.65
C LYS A 137 2.64 -19.54 -2.10
N ARG A 138 1.63 -20.38 -1.88
CA ARG A 138 0.23 -19.98 -2.00
C ARG A 138 -0.23 -19.42 -0.65
N LEU A 139 -0.35 -18.11 -0.58
CA LEU A 139 -0.87 -17.39 0.58
C LEU A 139 -2.29 -16.90 0.30
N PRO A 140 -3.10 -16.63 1.34
CA PRO A 140 -4.42 -16.09 1.13
C PRO A 140 -4.35 -14.69 0.48
N PRO A 141 -5.36 -14.30 -0.30
CA PRO A 141 -5.51 -12.93 -0.77
C PRO A 141 -5.59 -11.96 0.41
N VAL A 142 -4.99 -10.78 0.30
CA VAL A 142 -4.91 -9.78 1.37
C VAL A 142 -5.43 -8.44 0.90
N GLY A 143 -6.33 -7.86 1.69
CA GLY A 143 -6.84 -6.51 1.52
C GLY A 143 -8.03 -6.38 0.59
N ASP A 144 -8.72 -5.27 0.72
CA ASP A 144 -9.77 -4.80 -0.18
C ASP A 144 -9.16 -3.93 -1.28
N TYR A 145 -8.06 -3.24 -0.93
CA TYR A 145 -7.26 -2.40 -1.84
C TYR A 145 -5.79 -2.78 -1.77
N THR A 146 -5.08 -2.56 -2.86
CA THR A 146 -3.66 -2.87 -3.01
C THR A 146 -2.88 -1.64 -3.44
N ILE A 147 -1.71 -1.42 -2.81
CA ILE A 147 -0.64 -0.54 -3.26
C ILE A 147 0.59 -1.41 -3.49
N ALA A 148 0.89 -1.71 -4.74
CA ALA A 148 2.06 -2.50 -5.12
C ALA A 148 3.15 -1.59 -5.72
N ALA A 149 4.32 -1.54 -5.08
CA ALA A 149 5.44 -0.71 -5.50
C ALA A 149 6.43 -1.53 -6.34
N MET A 150 6.66 -1.14 -7.59
CA MET A 150 7.60 -1.84 -8.48
C MET A 150 9.04 -1.43 -8.21
N VAL A 151 9.68 -2.13 -7.27
CA VAL A 151 11.00 -1.77 -6.73
C VAL A 151 12.15 -2.18 -7.64
N ASN A 152 11.96 -3.19 -8.53
CA ASN A 152 12.98 -3.64 -9.48
C ASN A 152 12.34 -4.33 -10.70
N ALA A 153 13.16 -4.57 -11.71
CA ALA A 153 12.75 -5.31 -12.90
C ALA A 153 12.61 -6.81 -12.60
N ASP A 154 11.58 -7.43 -13.18
CA ASP A 154 11.38 -8.88 -13.07
C ASP A 154 12.43 -9.66 -13.86
N GLY A 155 12.73 -10.90 -13.40
CA GLY A 155 13.70 -11.79 -14.01
C GLY A 155 13.70 -13.19 -13.38
N PRO A 156 14.54 -14.10 -13.91
CA PRO A 156 14.50 -15.54 -13.54
C PRO A 156 14.78 -15.85 -12.06
N LYS A 157 15.48 -14.95 -11.34
CA LYS A 157 15.87 -15.15 -9.93
C LYS A 157 15.21 -14.06 -9.06
N GLN A 158 13.89 -14.03 -9.00
CA GLN A 158 13.10 -12.97 -8.33
C GLN A 158 13.57 -12.68 -6.92
N TYR A 159 13.81 -13.72 -6.10
CA TYR A 159 14.31 -13.57 -4.74
C TYR A 159 15.66 -12.84 -4.68
N ALA A 160 16.63 -13.24 -5.51
CA ALA A 160 17.94 -12.58 -5.55
C ALA A 160 17.84 -11.12 -6.07
N ILE A 161 16.92 -10.86 -6.99
CA ILE A 161 16.66 -9.51 -7.49
C ILE A 161 16.12 -8.62 -6.36
N LEU A 162 15.17 -9.10 -5.56
CA LEU A 162 14.65 -8.37 -4.40
C LEU A 162 15.75 -8.11 -3.36
N GLN A 163 16.57 -9.14 -3.04
CA GLN A 163 17.67 -8.98 -2.08
C GLN A 163 18.70 -7.92 -2.50
N THR A 164 18.94 -7.76 -3.80
CA THR A 164 19.94 -6.84 -4.35
C THR A 164 19.34 -5.51 -4.89
N THR A 165 18.07 -5.27 -4.59
CA THR A 165 17.40 -4.03 -4.96
C THR A 165 18.04 -2.81 -4.27
N SER A 166 18.09 -1.67 -4.95
CA SER A 166 18.66 -0.44 -4.42
C SER A 166 17.92 0.02 -3.16
N LEU A 167 18.62 0.10 -2.02
CA LEU A 167 18.06 0.61 -0.77
C LEU A 167 17.56 2.05 -0.92
N HIS A 168 18.30 2.90 -1.66
CA HIS A 168 17.88 4.27 -1.92
C HIS A 168 16.50 4.33 -2.59
N ARG A 169 16.26 3.48 -3.59
CA ARG A 169 14.96 3.38 -4.26
C ARG A 169 13.86 2.94 -3.31
N VAL A 170 14.11 1.89 -2.53
CA VAL A 170 13.12 1.36 -1.57
C VAL A 170 12.74 2.40 -0.53
N LEU A 171 13.74 3.12 0.03
CA LEU A 171 13.50 4.20 0.98
C LEU A 171 12.72 5.37 0.35
N ALA A 172 13.05 5.77 -0.88
CA ALA A 172 12.33 6.83 -1.58
C ALA A 172 10.87 6.44 -1.81
N MET A 173 10.63 5.23 -2.36
CA MET A 173 9.29 4.74 -2.62
C MET A 173 8.47 4.52 -1.34
N ALA A 174 9.09 4.03 -0.26
CA ALA A 174 8.41 3.89 1.03
C ALA A 174 7.96 5.25 1.61
N ARG A 175 8.77 6.31 1.46
CA ARG A 175 8.38 7.68 1.85
C ARG A 175 7.22 8.19 1.01
N GLU A 176 7.27 8.04 -0.32
CA GLU A 176 6.20 8.47 -1.22
C GLU A 176 4.86 7.80 -0.85
N VAL A 177 4.86 6.48 -0.59
CA VAL A 177 3.66 5.76 -0.14
C VAL A 177 3.16 6.27 1.22
N THR A 178 4.07 6.45 2.18
CA THR A 178 3.72 6.95 3.52
C THR A 178 3.11 8.35 3.46
N ASP A 179 3.72 9.26 2.71
CA ASP A 179 3.24 10.64 2.58
C ASP A 179 1.90 10.70 1.84
N ALA A 180 1.71 9.87 0.82
CA ALA A 180 0.45 9.75 0.11
C ALA A 180 -0.67 9.22 1.02
N ILE A 181 -0.39 8.22 1.88
CA ILE A 181 -1.35 7.72 2.85
C ILE A 181 -1.70 8.79 3.89
N LYS A 182 -0.72 9.50 4.44
CA LYS A 182 -0.95 10.60 5.39
C LYS A 182 -1.82 11.71 4.78
N HIS A 183 -1.63 12.00 3.50
CA HIS A 183 -2.43 12.99 2.78
C HIS A 183 -3.87 12.51 2.54
N ALA A 184 -4.05 11.25 2.18
CA ALA A 184 -5.35 10.68 1.82
C ALA A 184 -6.21 10.31 3.04
N PHE A 185 -5.58 9.86 4.13
CA PHE A 185 -6.21 9.34 5.34
C PHE A 185 -5.69 10.06 6.60
N PRO A 186 -5.89 11.38 6.74
CA PRO A 186 -5.37 12.14 7.86
C PRO A 186 -5.98 11.65 9.19
N ILE A 187 -5.13 11.50 10.21
CA ILE A 187 -5.57 11.14 11.56
C ILE A 187 -6.27 12.36 12.18
N LYS A 188 -7.54 12.20 12.54
CA LYS A 188 -8.30 13.25 13.22
C LYS A 188 -7.70 13.46 14.62
N GLY A 189 -7.08 14.62 14.88
CA GLY A 189 -6.54 15.00 16.20
C GLY A 189 -5.10 15.54 16.22
N ILE A 190 -4.30 15.34 15.16
CA ILE A 190 -2.91 15.84 15.12
C ILE A 190 -2.81 17.24 14.49
N GLN A 191 -3.86 17.76 13.86
CA GLN A 191 -3.83 19.05 13.13
C GLN A 191 -3.91 20.29 14.01
N ASN A 192 -4.13 20.21 15.32
CA ASN A 192 -4.34 21.40 16.17
C ASN A 192 -3.09 21.99 16.84
N ASP A 193 -1.95 21.30 16.84
CA ASP A 193 -0.78 21.78 17.60
C ASP A 193 0.24 22.60 16.77
N MET A 194 0.09 22.69 15.45
CA MET A 194 1.04 23.43 14.60
C MET A 194 0.60 24.87 14.24
N MET A 195 -0.56 25.34 14.72
CA MET A 195 -1.06 26.70 14.44
C MET A 195 -1.05 27.64 15.65
N ILE A 196 -0.45 27.27 16.80
CA ILE A 196 -0.42 28.11 18.03
C ILE A 196 1.00 28.57 18.38
N GLN A 197 1.91 28.61 17.46
CA GLN A 197 3.22 29.28 17.65
C GLN A 197 3.56 30.17 16.47
N ILE A 198 2.86 31.30 16.35
CA ILE A 198 3.35 32.54 15.71
C ILE A 198 2.94 33.69 16.62
#